data_bea2e2cce7d61e40dd3acad453cd8bb4
#
_entry.id   bea2e2cce7d61e40dd3acad453cd8bb4
#
_cell.length_a   1.000
_cell.length_b   1.000
_cell.length_c   1.000
_cell.angle_alpha   90.00
_cell.angle_beta   90.00
_cell.angle_gamma   90.00
#
_symmetry.space_group_name_H-M   'P 1'
#
loop_
_entity.id
_entity.type
_entity.pdbx_description
1 polymer ?
#
loop_
_entity_poly.entity_id
_entity_poly.type
_entity_poly.pdbx_seq_one_letter_code
_entity_poly.pdbx_strand_id
1 'polypeptide(L)'
;VDQDVIYDEDDNQYIDFLSSASSLNLGSCNPIITAAVKEQLDNYSQYTIAYTYGRKSIEYAERLTSVYPGGVPAKIVFGNCGSDANDAAVKFARAYTGRSKIITFINAYHGSTYGSISMSMVTTRMRAKMGPMLPDIYCFPFYDVSYDDETCEKECIADIERAFATYLPAEEVAAVIIEPVQGDAGLLAGHPI
;
A
#
# COMPACT_ATOMS: atom_id res chain seq x y z
N VAL A 1 -4.15 18.16 19.83
CA VAL A 1 -3.09 17.20 19.50
C VAL A 1 -1.76 17.92 19.56
N ASP A 2 -0.79 17.38 20.26
CA ASP A 2 0.56 17.91 20.36
C ASP A 2 1.57 16.77 20.15
N GLN A 3 2.09 16.67 18.93
CA GLN A 3 3.02 15.65 18.45
C GLN A 3 2.53 14.22 18.74
N ASP A 4 2.83 13.68 19.91
CA ASP A 4 2.54 12.32 20.37
C ASP A 4 1.41 12.24 21.42
N VAL A 5 0.74 13.37 21.71
CA VAL A 5 -0.36 13.43 22.67
C VAL A 5 -1.65 13.87 22.01
N ILE A 6 -2.73 13.14 22.26
CA ILE A 6 -4.10 13.45 21.83
C ILE A 6 -4.89 13.90 23.05
N TYR A 7 -5.75 14.89 22.86
CA TYR A 7 -6.72 15.36 23.84
C TYR A 7 -8.13 15.11 23.30
N ASP A 8 -9.02 14.62 24.15
CA ASP A 8 -10.44 14.55 23.84
C ASP A 8 -11.16 15.89 24.19
N GLU A 9 -12.45 15.95 23.97
CA GLU A 9 -13.28 17.15 24.26
C GLU A 9 -13.40 17.43 25.76
N ASP A 10 -13.05 16.49 26.63
CA ASP A 10 -13.01 16.63 28.10
C ASP A 10 -11.59 16.91 28.61
N ASP A 11 -10.64 17.26 27.76
CA ASP A 11 -9.24 17.54 28.04
C ASP A 11 -8.45 16.33 28.62
N ASN A 12 -8.95 15.11 28.48
CA ASN A 12 -8.18 13.94 28.86
C ASN A 12 -7.02 13.71 27.87
N GLN A 13 -5.86 13.31 28.41
CA GLN A 13 -4.65 13.09 27.63
C GLN A 13 -4.46 11.61 27.30
N TYR A 14 -4.11 11.33 26.06
CA TYR A 14 -3.78 9.99 25.57
C TYR A 14 -2.45 10.02 24.82
N ILE A 15 -1.59 9.04 25.06
CA ILE A 15 -0.38 8.87 24.23
C ILE A 15 -0.79 8.23 22.90
N ASP A 16 -0.41 8.85 21.81
CA ASP A 16 -0.79 8.39 20.45
C ASP A 16 0.15 7.29 19.94
N PHE A 17 -0.16 6.04 20.27
CA PHE A 17 0.50 4.88 19.68
C PHE A 17 -0.07 4.50 18.31
N LEU A 18 -1.18 5.09 17.88
CA LEU A 18 -1.80 4.78 16.60
C LEU A 18 -1.18 5.59 15.45
N SER A 19 -0.77 6.83 15.72
CA SER A 19 -0.16 7.74 14.73
C SER A 19 -0.95 7.82 13.42
N SER A 20 -2.29 7.93 13.52
CA SER A 20 -3.20 7.90 12.37
C SER A 20 -2.97 6.66 11.47
N ALA A 21 -3.02 5.47 12.08
CA ALA A 21 -2.71 4.20 11.43
C ALA A 21 -1.30 4.20 10.78
N SER A 22 -0.29 4.59 11.55
CA SER A 22 1.13 4.63 11.16
C SER A 22 1.46 5.59 10.03
N SER A 23 0.63 6.60 9.76
CA SER A 23 0.86 7.59 8.71
C SER A 23 1.56 8.87 9.18
N LEU A 24 1.65 9.10 10.50
CA LEU A 24 2.25 10.30 11.11
C LEU A 24 3.61 10.03 11.75
N ASN A 25 4.59 9.59 10.98
CA ASN A 25 5.91 9.20 11.49
C ASN A 25 6.67 10.31 12.22
N LEU A 26 6.33 11.58 12.00
CA LEU A 26 6.95 12.74 12.64
C LEU A 26 6.06 13.39 13.71
N GLY A 27 5.00 12.71 14.09
CA GLY A 27 4.00 13.21 15.03
C GLY A 27 2.99 14.18 14.40
N SER A 28 1.90 14.38 15.12
CA SER A 28 0.86 15.35 14.75
C SER A 28 1.37 16.78 14.94
N CYS A 29 0.91 17.68 14.06
CA CYS A 29 1.21 19.10 14.14
C CYS A 29 2.72 19.45 14.20
N ASN A 30 3.58 18.61 13.63
CA ASN A 30 5.01 18.88 13.57
C ASN A 30 5.27 20.28 13.01
N PRO A 31 6.00 21.15 13.72
CA PRO A 31 6.12 22.56 13.36
C PRO A 31 6.80 22.80 12.01
N ILE A 32 7.76 21.94 11.63
CA ILE A 32 8.45 22.03 10.33
C ILE A 32 7.49 21.72 9.18
N ILE A 33 6.70 20.64 9.31
CA ILE A 33 5.72 20.24 8.31
C ILE A 33 4.62 21.30 8.22
N THR A 34 4.11 21.74 9.37
CA THR A 34 3.06 22.77 9.43
C THR A 34 3.48 24.07 8.78
N ALA A 35 4.72 24.52 9.02
CA ALA A 35 5.26 25.71 8.38
C ALA A 35 5.36 25.55 6.85
N ALA A 36 5.88 24.42 6.38
CA ALA A 36 5.99 24.16 4.95
C ALA A 36 4.63 24.08 4.25
N VAL A 37 3.61 23.49 4.89
CA VAL A 37 2.23 23.46 4.37
C VAL A 37 1.65 24.86 4.29
N LYS A 38 1.80 25.69 5.34
CA LYS A 38 1.32 27.08 5.34
C LYS A 38 1.99 27.90 4.23
N GLU A 39 3.30 27.82 4.09
CA GLU A 39 4.04 28.47 3.01
C GLU A 39 3.51 28.06 1.63
N GLN A 40 3.22 26.78 1.44
CA GLN A 40 2.69 26.28 0.18
C GLN A 40 1.28 26.81 -0.10
N LEU A 41 0.42 26.89 0.92
CA LEU A 41 -0.94 27.44 0.80
C LEU A 41 -0.94 28.94 0.42
N ASP A 42 0.05 29.71 0.86
CA ASP A 42 0.23 31.10 0.46
C ASP A 42 0.63 31.23 -1.03
N ASN A 43 1.26 30.21 -1.62
CA ASN A 43 1.60 30.19 -3.03
C ASN A 43 0.41 29.72 -3.88
N TYR A 44 -0.12 28.54 -3.62
CA TYR A 44 -1.35 27.99 -4.21
C TYR A 44 -1.79 26.75 -3.44
N SER A 45 -3.10 26.57 -3.30
CA SER A 45 -3.70 25.43 -2.60
C SER A 45 -3.85 24.18 -3.48
N GLN A 46 -4.13 24.37 -4.75
CA GLN A 46 -4.36 23.27 -5.70
C GLN A 46 -4.05 23.68 -7.13
N TYR A 47 -3.41 22.78 -7.87
CA TYR A 47 -3.27 22.87 -9.31
C TYR A 47 -3.20 21.47 -9.94
N THR A 48 -3.73 21.34 -11.16
CA THR A 48 -3.73 20.06 -11.85
C THR A 48 -2.39 19.81 -12.53
N ILE A 49 -1.57 18.95 -11.94
CA ILE A 49 -0.21 18.62 -12.46
C ILE A 49 -0.23 17.97 -13.85
N ALA A 50 -1.38 17.46 -14.31
CA ALA A 50 -1.54 16.97 -15.66
C ALA A 50 -1.43 18.08 -16.74
N TYR A 51 -1.67 19.34 -16.38
CA TYR A 51 -1.65 20.46 -17.30
C TYR A 51 -0.44 21.39 -17.14
N THR A 52 0.14 21.42 -15.94
CA THR A 52 1.33 22.22 -15.66
C THR A 52 2.24 21.53 -14.65
N TYR A 53 3.48 21.98 -14.58
CA TYR A 53 4.47 21.45 -13.63
C TYR A 53 4.41 22.23 -12.31
N GLY A 54 4.30 21.47 -11.21
CA GLY A 54 4.45 22.01 -9.86
C GLY A 54 5.88 21.77 -9.35
N ARG A 55 6.57 22.82 -8.91
CA ARG A 55 7.95 22.72 -8.41
C ARG A 55 8.07 21.66 -7.31
N LYS A 56 7.22 21.74 -6.28
CA LYS A 56 7.29 20.82 -5.12
C LYS A 56 7.02 19.37 -5.49
N SER A 57 6.13 19.12 -6.44
CA SER A 57 5.88 17.75 -6.95
C SER A 57 7.09 17.20 -7.69
N ILE A 58 7.79 18.03 -8.48
CA ILE A 58 9.01 17.62 -9.20
C ILE A 58 10.13 17.33 -8.20
N GLU A 59 10.44 18.29 -7.29
CA GLU A 59 11.46 18.13 -6.25
C GLU A 59 11.25 16.85 -5.43
N TYR A 60 9.99 16.56 -5.08
CA TYR A 60 9.64 15.36 -4.33
C TYR A 60 9.81 14.09 -5.17
N ALA A 61 9.37 14.10 -6.43
CA ALA A 61 9.57 12.98 -7.34
C ALA A 61 11.06 12.67 -7.56
N GLU A 62 11.90 13.69 -7.77
CA GLU A 62 13.35 13.55 -7.89
C GLU A 62 13.97 12.97 -6.62
N ARG A 63 13.52 13.43 -5.45
CA ARG A 63 13.98 12.88 -4.18
C ARG A 63 13.59 11.42 -4.00
N LEU A 64 12.36 11.04 -4.29
CA LEU A 64 11.89 9.66 -4.20
C LEU A 64 12.65 8.74 -5.17
N THR A 65 12.84 9.16 -6.42
CA THR A 65 13.60 8.37 -7.39
C THR A 65 15.07 8.21 -7.01
N SER A 66 15.67 9.22 -6.34
CA SER A 66 17.06 9.15 -5.89
C SER A 66 17.31 8.13 -4.77
N VAL A 67 16.28 7.77 -4.02
CA VAL A 67 16.36 6.77 -2.93
C VAL A 67 15.68 5.44 -3.28
N TYR A 68 15.18 5.30 -4.51
CA TYR A 68 14.55 4.07 -4.97
C TYR A 68 15.57 2.92 -5.05
N PRO A 69 15.30 1.78 -4.39
CA PRO A 69 16.28 0.71 -4.26
C PRO A 69 16.45 -0.16 -5.52
N GLY A 70 15.61 0.02 -6.53
CA GLY A 70 15.58 -0.85 -7.72
C GLY A 70 16.77 -0.71 -8.67
N GLY A 71 17.65 0.30 -8.49
CA GLY A 71 18.86 0.51 -9.32
C GLY A 71 18.60 0.83 -10.79
N VAL A 72 17.35 1.10 -11.17
CA VAL A 72 16.92 1.44 -12.52
C VAL A 72 16.19 2.78 -12.53
N PRO A 73 16.16 3.50 -13.67
CA PRO A 73 15.37 4.73 -13.78
C PRO A 73 13.90 4.47 -13.44
N ALA A 74 13.36 5.23 -12.51
CA ALA A 74 11.98 5.14 -12.06
C ALA A 74 11.20 6.42 -12.39
N LYS A 75 9.87 6.29 -12.45
CA LYS A 75 8.94 7.42 -12.56
C LYS A 75 7.97 7.35 -11.39
N ILE A 76 7.49 8.52 -10.96
CA ILE A 76 6.54 8.63 -9.86
C ILE A 76 5.14 8.94 -10.39
N VAL A 77 4.16 8.27 -9.86
CA VAL A 77 2.74 8.60 -10.00
C VAL A 77 2.21 8.93 -8.61
N PHE A 78 1.67 10.14 -8.46
CA PHE A 78 1.08 10.58 -7.21
C PHE A 78 -0.41 10.21 -7.14
N GLY A 79 -0.85 9.73 -5.99
CA GLY A 79 -2.23 9.56 -5.60
C GLY A 79 -2.52 10.34 -4.31
N ASN A 80 -3.76 10.35 -3.86
CA ASN A 80 -4.16 11.03 -2.62
C ASN A 80 -3.89 10.16 -1.38
N CYS A 81 -3.78 8.85 -1.55
CA CYS A 81 -3.55 7.90 -0.47
C CYS A 81 -3.01 6.57 -1.01
N GLY A 82 -2.67 5.64 -0.09
CA GLY A 82 -2.22 4.28 -0.46
C GLY A 82 -3.24 3.50 -1.30
N SER A 83 -4.54 3.69 -1.04
CA SER A 83 -5.59 3.05 -1.85
C SER A 83 -5.54 3.48 -3.32
N ASP A 84 -5.37 4.78 -3.59
CA ASP A 84 -5.21 5.30 -4.96
C ASP A 84 -3.95 4.75 -5.62
N ALA A 85 -2.85 4.64 -4.86
CA ALA A 85 -1.60 4.09 -5.36
C ALA A 85 -1.75 2.61 -5.74
N ASN A 86 -2.43 1.81 -4.92
CA ASN A 86 -2.69 0.41 -5.20
C ASN A 86 -3.67 0.21 -6.38
N ASP A 87 -4.72 1.03 -6.48
CA ASP A 87 -5.61 1.01 -7.65
C ASP A 87 -4.84 1.38 -8.94
N ALA A 88 -3.93 2.36 -8.85
CA ALA A 88 -3.06 2.73 -9.98
C ALA A 88 -2.09 1.59 -10.34
N ALA A 89 -1.51 0.91 -9.35
CA ALA A 89 -0.60 -0.21 -9.57
C ALA A 89 -1.28 -1.35 -10.34
N VAL A 90 -2.50 -1.74 -9.95
CA VAL A 90 -3.30 -2.75 -10.68
C VAL A 90 -3.58 -2.30 -12.11
N LYS A 91 -4.01 -1.05 -12.31
CA LYS A 91 -4.30 -0.53 -13.65
C LYS A 91 -3.06 -0.53 -14.54
N PHE A 92 -1.92 -0.07 -14.00
CA PHE A 92 -0.68 -0.05 -14.77
C PHE A 92 -0.14 -1.43 -15.05
N ALA A 93 -0.18 -2.34 -14.09
CA ALA A 93 0.24 -3.73 -14.30
C ALA A 93 -0.57 -4.39 -15.42
N ARG A 94 -1.89 -4.28 -15.37
CA ARG A 94 -2.78 -4.81 -16.42
C ARG A 94 -2.56 -4.15 -17.78
N ALA A 95 -2.46 -2.83 -17.80
CA ALA A 95 -2.27 -2.08 -19.05
C ALA A 95 -0.91 -2.36 -19.71
N TYR A 96 0.15 -2.49 -18.92
CA TYR A 96 1.50 -2.73 -19.42
C TYR A 96 1.70 -4.17 -19.90
N THR A 97 1.18 -5.14 -19.16
CA THR A 97 1.37 -6.57 -19.46
C THR A 97 0.35 -7.13 -20.43
N GLY A 98 -0.82 -6.50 -20.56
CA GLY A 98 -1.99 -7.07 -21.24
C GLY A 98 -2.63 -8.26 -20.48
N ARG A 99 -2.20 -8.52 -19.24
CA ARG A 99 -2.65 -9.64 -18.41
C ARG A 99 -3.67 -9.14 -17.40
N SER A 100 -4.57 -10.02 -16.92
CA SER A 100 -5.65 -9.61 -16.03
C SER A 100 -5.47 -10.01 -14.56
N LYS A 101 -4.71 -11.08 -14.29
CA LYS A 101 -4.68 -11.73 -12.98
C LYS A 101 -3.71 -11.05 -12.02
N ILE A 102 -4.17 -10.86 -10.78
CA ILE A 102 -3.39 -10.27 -9.68
C ILE A 102 -3.34 -11.28 -8.54
N ILE A 103 -2.16 -11.47 -7.98
CA ILE A 103 -1.95 -12.27 -6.78
C ILE A 103 -1.87 -11.34 -5.58
N THR A 104 -2.55 -11.69 -4.49
CA THR A 104 -2.49 -11.07 -3.17
C THR A 104 -2.39 -12.16 -2.10
N PHE A 105 -2.32 -11.76 -0.81
CA PHE A 105 -2.10 -12.70 0.28
C PHE A 105 -3.16 -12.56 1.38
N ILE A 106 -3.41 -13.66 2.11
CA ILE A 106 -4.27 -13.66 3.30
C ILE A 106 -3.73 -12.65 4.30
N ASN A 107 -4.63 -11.99 5.03
CA ASN A 107 -4.37 -10.92 5.99
C ASN A 107 -3.85 -9.60 5.40
N ALA A 108 -3.65 -9.50 4.08
CA ALA A 108 -3.20 -8.26 3.47
C ALA A 108 -4.23 -7.13 3.57
N TYR A 109 -3.76 -5.90 3.81
CA TYR A 109 -4.55 -4.68 3.70
C TYR A 109 -3.94 -3.74 2.64
N HIS A 110 -4.64 -3.56 1.55
CA HIS A 110 -4.18 -2.71 0.44
C HIS A 110 -4.99 -1.43 0.27
N GLY A 111 -6.00 -1.23 1.11
CA GLY A 111 -6.84 -0.03 1.08
C GLY A 111 -8.34 -0.32 0.98
N SER A 112 -9.12 0.75 0.89
CA SER A 112 -10.59 0.71 0.96
C SER A 112 -11.29 1.23 -0.30
N THR A 113 -10.58 1.71 -1.32
CA THR A 113 -11.17 1.94 -2.64
C THR A 113 -11.55 0.62 -3.29
N TYR A 114 -12.41 0.65 -4.31
CA TYR A 114 -13.03 -0.58 -4.81
C TYR A 114 -12.02 -1.60 -5.38
N GLY A 115 -10.96 -1.14 -6.01
CA GLY A 115 -9.86 -2.01 -6.46
C GLY A 115 -9.03 -2.53 -5.29
N SER A 116 -8.62 -1.64 -4.39
CA SER A 116 -7.78 -1.99 -3.24
C SER A 116 -8.50 -2.90 -2.26
N ILE A 117 -9.80 -2.67 -1.97
CA ILE A 117 -10.58 -3.55 -1.09
C ILE A 117 -10.75 -4.96 -1.69
N SER A 118 -10.72 -5.06 -3.01
CA SER A 118 -10.78 -6.36 -3.69
C SER A 118 -9.54 -7.22 -3.43
N MET A 119 -8.42 -6.60 -3.10
CA MET A 119 -7.15 -7.26 -2.76
C MET A 119 -6.91 -7.36 -1.24
N SER A 120 -7.71 -6.65 -0.42
CA SER A 120 -7.58 -6.67 1.03
C SER A 120 -8.27 -7.90 1.62
N MET A 121 -7.53 -8.71 2.38
CA MET A 121 -7.94 -10.02 2.89
C MET A 121 -7.88 -10.12 4.42
N VAL A 122 -7.83 -8.97 5.14
CA VAL A 122 -7.72 -8.93 6.62
C VAL A 122 -8.94 -9.53 7.29
N THR A 123 -10.15 -9.14 6.87
CA THR A 123 -11.38 -9.63 7.47
C THR A 123 -12.55 -9.59 6.50
N THR A 124 -13.45 -10.56 6.61
CA THR A 124 -14.67 -10.60 5.82
C THR A 124 -15.58 -9.40 6.05
N ARG A 125 -15.52 -8.76 7.23
CA ARG A 125 -16.33 -7.58 7.57
C ARG A 125 -16.04 -6.39 6.66
N MET A 126 -14.78 -6.20 6.25
CA MET A 126 -14.38 -5.09 5.37
C MET A 126 -14.93 -5.22 3.95
N ARG A 127 -15.34 -6.43 3.55
CA ARG A 127 -15.83 -6.74 2.20
C ARG A 127 -17.31 -7.11 2.16
N ALA A 128 -17.93 -7.23 3.33
CA ALA A 128 -19.30 -7.71 3.44
C ALA A 128 -20.29 -6.81 2.70
N LYS A 129 -21.12 -7.41 1.83
CA LYS A 129 -22.18 -6.73 1.05
C LYS A 129 -21.66 -5.68 0.04
N MET A 130 -20.38 -5.70 -0.31
CA MET A 130 -19.77 -4.76 -1.27
C MET A 130 -19.54 -5.39 -2.66
N GLY A 131 -19.90 -6.65 -2.86
CA GLY A 131 -19.71 -7.33 -4.14
C GLY A 131 -20.56 -6.78 -5.29
N PRO A 132 -20.20 -7.12 -6.54
CA PRO A 132 -19.08 -7.97 -6.90
C PRO A 132 -17.74 -7.26 -6.77
N MET A 133 -16.72 -7.97 -6.28
CA MET A 133 -15.36 -7.45 -6.19
C MET A 133 -14.68 -7.41 -7.57
N LEU A 134 -13.53 -6.72 -7.67
CA LEU A 134 -12.74 -6.70 -8.90
C LEU A 134 -12.40 -8.16 -9.30
N PRO A 135 -12.63 -8.56 -10.54
CA PRO A 135 -12.34 -9.91 -11.00
C PRO A 135 -10.83 -10.18 -11.10
N ASP A 136 -10.49 -11.47 -11.19
CA ASP A 136 -9.12 -11.94 -11.39
C ASP A 136 -8.16 -11.60 -10.24
N ILE A 137 -8.64 -11.58 -9.01
CA ILE A 137 -7.84 -11.48 -7.80
C ILE A 137 -7.71 -12.87 -7.18
N TYR A 138 -6.48 -13.34 -7.03
CA TYR A 138 -6.12 -14.65 -6.47
C TYR A 138 -5.37 -14.45 -5.16
N CYS A 139 -5.82 -15.15 -4.11
CA CYS A 139 -5.30 -14.98 -2.77
C CYS A 139 -4.57 -16.25 -2.32
N PHE A 140 -3.34 -16.08 -1.81
CA PHE A 140 -2.50 -17.15 -1.29
C PHE A 140 -2.22 -16.96 0.20
N PRO A 141 -1.80 -18.02 0.92
CA PRO A 141 -1.30 -17.88 2.29
C PRO A 141 -0.13 -16.91 2.37
N PHE A 142 0.00 -16.20 3.49
CA PHE A 142 1.15 -15.38 3.81
C PHE A 142 1.99 -16.11 4.85
N TYR A 143 3.27 -16.29 4.56
CA TYR A 143 4.23 -16.91 5.46
C TYR A 143 5.11 -15.81 6.07
N ASP A 144 5.04 -15.69 7.39
CA ASP A 144 5.80 -14.71 8.15
C ASP A 144 7.03 -15.34 8.83
N VAL A 145 7.84 -14.52 9.47
CA VAL A 145 9.09 -14.94 10.14
C VAL A 145 8.92 -15.96 11.29
N SER A 146 7.70 -16.34 11.65
CA SER A 146 7.44 -17.38 12.65
C SER A 146 7.52 -18.80 12.05
N TYR A 147 7.47 -18.92 10.74
CA TYR A 147 7.65 -20.19 10.03
C TYR A 147 9.15 -20.49 9.86
N ASP A 148 9.52 -21.76 9.83
CA ASP A 148 10.90 -22.17 9.47
C ASP A 148 11.13 -22.11 7.96
N ASP A 149 12.41 -21.99 7.57
CA ASP A 149 12.82 -21.86 6.16
C ASP A 149 12.29 -22.99 5.30
N GLU A 150 12.33 -24.23 5.80
CA GLU A 150 11.91 -25.42 5.06
C GLU A 150 10.40 -25.40 4.77
N THR A 151 9.58 -25.00 5.75
CA THR A 151 8.14 -24.86 5.59
C THR A 151 7.81 -23.75 4.60
N CYS A 152 8.44 -22.58 4.73
CA CYS A 152 8.22 -21.47 3.80
C CYS A 152 8.58 -21.83 2.37
N GLU A 153 9.77 -22.38 2.16
CA GLU A 153 10.26 -22.74 0.83
C GLU A 153 9.35 -23.79 0.15
N LYS A 154 8.94 -24.83 0.90
CA LYS A 154 8.11 -25.89 0.36
C LYS A 154 6.65 -25.48 0.15
N GLU A 155 6.01 -24.85 1.14
CA GLU A 155 4.56 -24.63 1.10
C GLU A 155 4.18 -23.38 0.34
N CYS A 156 4.89 -22.25 0.52
CA CYS A 156 4.60 -21.01 -0.18
C CYS A 156 4.77 -21.17 -1.69
N ILE A 157 5.90 -21.69 -2.11
CA ILE A 157 6.19 -21.88 -3.54
C ILE A 157 5.30 -22.98 -4.12
N ALA A 158 5.14 -24.11 -3.39
CA ALA A 158 4.30 -25.21 -3.86
C ALA A 158 2.83 -24.83 -4.07
N ASP A 159 2.27 -23.95 -3.24
CA ASP A 159 0.89 -23.46 -3.41
C ASP A 159 0.75 -22.64 -4.68
N ILE A 160 1.70 -21.76 -4.96
CA ILE A 160 1.71 -20.95 -6.18
C ILE A 160 1.96 -21.83 -7.42
N GLU A 161 2.93 -22.74 -7.37
CA GLU A 161 3.22 -23.67 -8.48
C GLU A 161 2.03 -24.57 -8.80
N ARG A 162 1.35 -25.07 -7.77
CA ARG A 162 0.12 -25.86 -7.95
C ARG A 162 -0.97 -25.04 -8.62
N ALA A 163 -1.15 -23.78 -8.23
CA ALA A 163 -2.10 -22.89 -8.87
C ALA A 163 -1.73 -22.66 -10.34
N PHE A 164 -0.46 -22.42 -10.64
CA PHE A 164 0.03 -22.22 -12.01
C PHE A 164 -0.18 -23.48 -12.88
N ALA A 165 -0.03 -24.65 -12.29
CA ALA A 165 -0.24 -25.92 -13.00
C ALA A 165 -1.73 -26.27 -13.22
N THR A 166 -2.69 -25.59 -12.54
CA THR A 166 -4.08 -26.05 -12.52
C THR A 166 -5.11 -25.01 -12.96
N TYR A 167 -5.15 -23.83 -12.34
CA TYR A 167 -6.23 -22.85 -12.56
C TYR A 167 -5.78 -21.41 -12.75
N LEU A 168 -4.49 -21.11 -12.55
CA LEU A 168 -3.92 -19.78 -12.65
C LEU A 168 -2.72 -19.80 -13.61
N PRO A 169 -2.91 -19.67 -14.94
CA PRO A 169 -1.78 -19.65 -15.86
C PRO A 169 -0.81 -18.52 -15.51
N ALA A 170 0.47 -18.85 -15.30
CA ALA A 170 1.49 -17.87 -14.89
C ALA A 170 1.64 -16.72 -15.90
N GLU A 171 1.47 -17.03 -17.19
CA GLU A 171 1.52 -16.06 -18.28
C GLU A 171 0.37 -15.05 -18.28
N GLU A 172 -0.69 -15.29 -17.52
CA GLU A 172 -1.82 -14.38 -17.36
C GLU A 172 -1.70 -13.50 -16.09
N VAL A 173 -0.70 -13.73 -15.25
CA VAL A 173 -0.46 -12.93 -14.05
C VAL A 173 0.20 -11.61 -14.43
N ALA A 174 -0.48 -10.50 -14.10
CA ALA A 174 0.00 -9.14 -14.33
C ALA A 174 0.93 -8.66 -13.23
N ALA A 175 0.62 -8.98 -11.97
CA ALA A 175 1.41 -8.58 -10.81
C ALA A 175 1.12 -9.44 -9.58
N VAL A 176 2.09 -9.44 -8.67
CA VAL A 176 1.95 -9.86 -7.27
C VAL A 176 1.97 -8.61 -6.41
N ILE A 177 0.98 -8.44 -5.55
CA ILE A 177 0.88 -7.31 -4.61
C ILE A 177 1.00 -7.87 -3.19
N ILE A 178 2.02 -7.41 -2.48
CA ILE A 178 2.39 -7.93 -1.16
C ILE A 178 2.80 -6.79 -0.24
N GLU A 179 2.48 -6.93 1.05
CA GLU A 179 3.08 -6.12 2.12
C GLU A 179 4.33 -6.84 2.62
N PRO A 180 5.52 -6.22 2.62
CA PRO A 180 6.72 -6.83 3.23
C PRO A 180 6.55 -7.05 4.74
N VAL A 181 5.76 -6.19 5.38
CA VAL A 181 5.27 -6.31 6.76
C VAL A 181 3.77 -6.04 6.74
N GLN A 182 2.97 -7.04 7.03
CA GLN A 182 1.52 -6.88 7.09
C GLN A 182 1.14 -6.07 8.33
N GLY A 183 0.66 -4.85 8.13
CA GLY A 183 0.32 -3.90 9.19
C GLY A 183 -0.89 -4.34 10.00
N ASP A 184 -2.05 -4.38 9.35
CA ASP A 184 -3.35 -4.67 9.98
C ASP A 184 -3.45 -6.11 10.53
N ALA A 185 -2.65 -7.02 10.02
CA ALA A 185 -2.57 -8.39 10.52
C ALA A 185 -1.83 -8.52 11.87
N GLY A 186 -1.18 -7.44 12.35
CA GLY A 186 -0.44 -7.43 13.62
C GLY A 186 1.06 -7.25 13.47
N LEU A 187 1.52 -6.51 12.47
CA LEU A 187 2.91 -6.26 12.16
C LEU A 187 3.70 -7.56 11.85
N LEU A 188 3.12 -8.40 11.02
CA LEU A 188 3.72 -9.65 10.60
C LEU A 188 4.74 -9.41 9.48
N ALA A 189 6.02 -9.55 9.79
CA ALA A 189 7.08 -9.48 8.79
C ALA A 189 7.05 -10.73 7.90
N GLY A 190 7.10 -10.53 6.59
CA GLY A 190 7.20 -11.64 5.64
C GLY A 190 8.52 -12.40 5.78
N HIS A 191 8.48 -13.69 5.52
CA HIS A 191 9.69 -14.53 5.53
C HIS A 191 10.65 -14.08 4.41
N PRO A 192 11.96 -13.96 4.66
CA PRO A 192 12.93 -13.40 3.70
C PRO A 192 13.42 -14.39 2.63
N ILE A 193 12.61 -15.35 2.22
CA ILE A 193 13.00 -16.28 1.15
C ILE A 193 13.02 -15.60 -0.21
#